data_61fcbbd4faafaca0c9dd07af70f15f5d
#
_entry.id   61fcbbd4faafaca0c9dd07af70f15f5d
#
_cell.length_a   1.000
_cell.length_b   1.000
_cell.length_c   1.000
_cell.angle_alpha   90.00
_cell.angle_beta   90.00
_cell.angle_gamma   90.00
#
_symmetry.space_group_name_H-M   'P 1'
#
loop_
_entity.id
_entity.type
_entity.pdbx_description
1 polymer ?
#
loop_
_entity_poly.entity_id
_entity_poly.type
_entity_poly.pdbx_seq_one_letter_code
_entity_poly.pdbx_strand_id
1 'polypeptide(L)'
;AESRIRKETIAAEDMLHDMGAISMMSSDSQAMGRVGEVIIRTWQTADKMKAQRGWLSPEAGRNEATEKDSRNDNFRAKRYIAKYTINPAIAHGISHEVGSIEVGKWADLVVWKPAFFGVKPALVLKGGFIAMAAMGDPNASIPTPQPVHYRPMFGAFGGALTRGSLTFVSQAGLNGGIKDRFGLAKPLSAINNVRGIRKQHMRLNSYLPIMEIDAQTYTVRADGQLLTCEPAVKLPMAQRYFLF
;
A
#
# COMPACT_ATOMS: atom_id res chain seq x y z
N ALA A 1 -11.24 -1.05 -30.92
CA ALA A 1 -11.80 -0.42 -29.73
C ALA A 1 -10.86 0.72 -29.32
N GLU A 2 -11.39 1.92 -29.24
CA GLU A 2 -10.61 3.02 -28.73
C GLU A 2 -10.22 2.75 -27.28
N SER A 3 -8.91 2.81 -27.03
CA SER A 3 -8.39 2.58 -25.69
C SER A 3 -8.90 3.65 -24.74
N ARG A 4 -9.41 3.25 -23.58
CA ARG A 4 -9.68 4.17 -22.47
C ARG A 4 -8.41 4.71 -21.82
N ILE A 5 -7.28 4.11 -22.17
CA ILE A 5 -5.97 4.44 -21.64
C ILE A 5 -5.27 5.37 -22.61
N ARG A 6 -4.97 6.58 -22.18
CA ARG A 6 -4.27 7.61 -22.94
C ARG A 6 -2.95 7.94 -22.23
N LYS A 7 -1.92 8.26 -23.01
CA LYS A 7 -0.60 8.60 -22.45
C LYS A 7 -0.67 9.81 -21.52
N GLU A 8 -1.52 10.77 -21.85
CA GLU A 8 -1.72 12.00 -21.10
C GLU A 8 -2.30 11.71 -19.70
N THR A 9 -3.33 10.86 -19.64
CA THR A 9 -3.97 10.51 -18.36
C THR A 9 -3.08 9.63 -17.51
N ILE A 10 -2.35 8.66 -18.10
CA ILE A 10 -1.37 7.84 -17.36
C ILE A 10 -0.25 8.70 -16.78
N ALA A 11 0.30 9.63 -17.57
CA ALA A 11 1.33 10.55 -17.10
C ALA A 11 0.81 11.40 -15.93
N ALA A 12 -0.43 11.90 -16.04
CA ALA A 12 -1.06 12.66 -14.99
C ALA A 12 -1.28 11.81 -13.71
N GLU A 13 -1.67 10.55 -13.83
CA GLU A 13 -1.84 9.66 -12.67
C GLU A 13 -0.54 9.49 -11.88
N ASP A 14 0.58 9.25 -12.53
CA ASP A 14 1.89 9.11 -11.88
C ASP A 14 2.24 10.40 -11.11
N MET A 15 2.03 11.56 -11.73
CA MET A 15 2.24 12.86 -11.10
C MET A 15 1.31 13.06 -9.89
N LEU A 16 0.02 12.77 -10.03
CA LEU A 16 -0.98 12.91 -8.97
C LEU A 16 -0.69 11.97 -7.78
N HIS A 17 -0.16 10.78 -8.05
CA HIS A 17 0.32 9.89 -6.99
C HIS A 17 1.47 10.53 -6.21
N ASP A 18 2.44 11.09 -6.91
CA ASP A 18 3.62 11.70 -6.28
C ASP A 18 3.29 13.00 -5.53
N MET A 19 2.36 13.78 -6.04
CA MET A 19 1.84 15.00 -5.40
C MET A 19 0.96 14.70 -4.17
N GLY A 20 0.53 13.46 -3.98
CA GLY A 20 -0.37 13.05 -2.90
C GLY A 20 -1.85 13.40 -3.16
N ALA A 21 -2.22 13.61 -4.41
CA ALA A 21 -3.60 13.81 -4.82
C ALA A 21 -4.36 12.48 -4.92
N ILE A 22 -3.72 11.41 -5.36
CA ILE A 22 -4.32 10.07 -5.29
C ILE A 22 -3.92 9.42 -3.97
N SER A 23 -4.92 9.07 -3.15
CA SER A 23 -4.69 8.69 -1.76
C SER A 23 -4.39 7.23 -1.53
N MET A 24 -4.82 6.35 -2.43
CA MET A 24 -4.76 4.90 -2.24
C MET A 24 -4.33 4.22 -3.53
N MET A 25 -3.76 3.03 -3.37
CA MET A 25 -3.51 2.06 -4.44
C MET A 25 -4.32 0.80 -4.17
N SER A 26 -4.84 0.19 -5.24
CA SER A 26 -5.64 -1.02 -5.19
C SER A 26 -5.18 -2.02 -6.23
N SER A 27 -5.43 -3.31 -6.00
CA SER A 27 -4.96 -4.38 -6.87
C SER A 27 -5.96 -4.84 -7.91
N ASP A 28 -7.25 -4.58 -7.73
CA ASP A 28 -8.34 -5.15 -8.55
C ASP A 28 -8.25 -6.69 -8.69
N SER A 29 -7.85 -7.37 -7.62
CA SER A 29 -7.41 -8.78 -7.66
C SER A 29 -8.51 -9.78 -8.00
N GLN A 30 -9.78 -9.44 -7.75
CA GLN A 30 -10.91 -10.30 -8.07
C GLN A 30 -11.39 -10.17 -9.52
N ALA A 31 -10.95 -9.14 -10.23
CA ALA A 31 -11.33 -8.91 -11.62
C ALA A 31 -10.13 -9.06 -12.56
N MET A 32 -9.24 -8.07 -12.64
CA MET A 32 -8.14 -8.05 -13.62
C MET A 32 -6.77 -7.77 -13.02
N GLY A 33 -6.65 -7.65 -11.70
CA GLY A 33 -5.39 -7.34 -11.02
C GLY A 33 -4.83 -8.48 -10.20
N ARG A 34 -3.64 -8.24 -9.62
CA ARG A 34 -2.92 -9.17 -8.75
C ARG A 34 -2.44 -8.46 -7.49
N VAL A 35 -2.74 -9.03 -6.33
CA VAL A 35 -2.37 -8.42 -5.02
C VAL A 35 -0.86 -8.17 -4.92
N GLY A 36 -0.03 -9.13 -5.32
CA GLY A 36 1.43 -8.99 -5.25
C GLY A 36 1.99 -7.88 -6.14
N GLU A 37 1.34 -7.60 -7.26
CA GLU A 37 1.78 -6.55 -8.19
C GLU A 37 1.54 -5.14 -7.66
N VAL A 38 0.51 -4.89 -6.87
CA VAL A 38 0.19 -3.52 -6.43
C VAL A 38 1.33 -2.90 -5.64
N ILE A 39 2.01 -3.66 -4.80
CA ILE A 39 3.15 -3.18 -4.01
C ILE A 39 4.33 -2.86 -4.94
N ILE A 40 4.67 -3.77 -5.84
CA ILE A 40 5.77 -3.57 -6.80
C ILE A 40 5.51 -2.36 -7.71
N ARG A 41 4.30 -2.24 -8.25
CA ARG A 41 3.90 -1.11 -9.10
C ARG A 41 3.94 0.21 -8.35
N THR A 42 3.52 0.20 -7.10
CA THR A 42 3.62 1.38 -6.21
C THR A 42 5.06 1.88 -6.13
N TRP A 43 6.01 0.97 -5.93
CA TRP A 43 7.43 1.35 -5.83
C TRP A 43 8.07 1.67 -7.17
N GLN A 44 7.63 1.06 -8.27
CA GLN A 44 8.05 1.43 -9.61
C GLN A 44 7.61 2.85 -9.96
N THR A 45 6.39 3.24 -9.61
CA THR A 45 5.89 4.62 -9.77
C THR A 45 6.71 5.59 -8.91
N ALA A 46 6.99 5.23 -7.66
CA ALA A 46 7.83 6.07 -6.79
C ALA A 46 9.24 6.27 -7.34
N ASP A 47 9.86 5.22 -7.87
CA ASP A 47 11.20 5.28 -8.49
C ASP A 47 11.20 6.15 -9.75
N LYS A 48 10.23 5.97 -10.63
CA LYS A 48 10.03 6.82 -11.82
C LYS A 48 9.89 8.29 -11.42
N MET A 49 9.04 8.58 -10.44
CA MET A 49 8.84 9.95 -9.99
C MET A 49 10.08 10.56 -9.36
N LYS A 50 10.84 9.78 -8.60
CA LYS A 50 12.15 10.24 -8.09
C LYS A 50 13.13 10.55 -9.21
N ALA A 51 13.21 9.69 -10.22
CA ALA A 51 14.11 9.88 -11.36
C ALA A 51 13.77 11.14 -12.18
N GLN A 52 12.49 11.45 -12.34
CA GLN A 52 12.04 12.55 -13.19
C GLN A 52 11.78 13.86 -12.45
N ARG A 53 11.47 13.80 -11.15
CA ARG A 53 11.11 14.97 -10.34
C ARG A 53 12.08 15.27 -9.21
N GLY A 54 13.10 14.43 -9.01
CA GLY A 54 14.06 14.59 -7.91
C GLY A 54 13.48 14.17 -6.54
N TRP A 55 14.11 14.66 -5.49
CA TRP A 55 13.76 14.34 -4.11
C TRP A 55 12.48 15.05 -3.66
N LEU A 56 11.69 14.38 -2.84
CA LEU A 56 10.46 14.91 -2.30
C LEU A 56 10.65 15.32 -0.83
N SER A 57 10.51 16.63 -0.54
CA SER A 57 10.64 17.18 0.81
C SER A 57 9.30 17.60 1.39
N PRO A 58 9.07 17.43 2.71
CA PRO A 58 7.91 18.01 3.39
C PRO A 58 7.86 19.53 3.33
N GLU A 59 9.04 20.17 3.29
CA GLU A 59 9.20 21.62 3.33
C GLU A 59 8.94 22.29 1.98
N ALA A 60 9.07 21.55 0.88
CA ALA A 60 8.88 22.05 -0.47
C ALA A 60 7.41 22.23 -0.88
N GLY A 61 6.48 22.08 0.04
CA GLY A 61 5.07 22.05 -0.28
C GLY A 61 4.63 20.71 -0.88
N ARG A 62 3.37 20.64 -1.26
CA ARG A 62 2.75 19.38 -1.69
C ARG A 62 3.18 18.91 -3.07
N ASN A 63 3.74 19.81 -3.88
CA ASN A 63 3.90 19.63 -5.31
C ASN A 63 5.32 19.66 -5.82
N GLU A 64 6.29 20.08 -5.00
CA GLU A 64 7.66 20.31 -5.44
C GLU A 64 8.61 19.29 -4.88
N ALA A 65 9.42 18.74 -5.77
CA ALA A 65 10.64 18.03 -5.43
C ALA A 65 11.77 19.07 -5.32
N THR A 66 12.61 18.96 -4.32
CA THR A 66 13.72 19.88 -4.15
C THR A 66 15.03 19.11 -4.05
N GLU A 67 16.08 19.68 -4.61
CA GLU A 67 17.45 19.15 -4.43
C GLU A 67 17.98 19.32 -2.99
N LYS A 68 17.34 20.17 -2.20
CA LYS A 68 17.82 20.55 -0.86
C LYS A 68 17.86 19.42 0.18
N ASP A 69 17.03 18.38 0.01
CA ASP A 69 17.00 17.25 0.93
C ASP A 69 17.54 15.97 0.26
N SER A 70 18.65 16.10 -0.44
CA SER A 70 19.28 15.06 -1.26
C SER A 70 19.80 13.84 -0.49
N ARG A 71 19.67 13.82 0.84
CA ARG A 71 20.20 12.74 1.69
C ARG A 71 19.29 11.52 1.77
N ASN A 72 18.00 11.70 1.58
CA ASN A 72 17.04 10.59 1.61
C ASN A 72 15.70 10.98 0.96
N ASP A 73 14.92 10.00 0.56
CA ASP A 73 13.56 10.17 0.02
C ASP A 73 12.49 9.60 0.98
N ASN A 74 12.72 9.70 2.25
CA ASN A 74 11.87 9.12 3.29
C ASN A 74 10.45 9.68 3.25
N PHE A 75 10.28 10.94 2.86
CA PHE A 75 8.95 11.54 2.74
C PHE A 75 8.14 10.86 1.64
N ARG A 76 8.74 10.65 0.44
CA ARG A 76 8.09 9.89 -0.64
C ARG A 76 7.81 8.45 -0.20
N ALA A 77 8.76 7.78 0.43
CA ALA A 77 8.56 6.43 0.95
C ALA A 77 7.36 6.35 1.89
N LYS A 78 7.24 7.25 2.86
CA LYS A 78 6.09 7.34 3.78
C LYS A 78 4.78 7.62 3.04
N ARG A 79 4.79 8.53 2.05
CA ARG A 79 3.63 8.85 1.22
C ARG A 79 3.11 7.64 0.45
N TYR A 80 4.01 6.88 -0.16
CA TYR A 80 3.64 5.71 -0.95
C TYR A 80 3.23 4.50 -0.09
N ILE A 81 3.89 4.26 1.04
CA ILE A 81 3.43 3.24 2.02
C ILE A 81 2.02 3.55 2.50
N ALA A 82 1.71 4.80 2.82
CA ALA A 82 0.39 5.19 3.31
C ALA A 82 -0.74 4.83 2.34
N LYS A 83 -0.46 4.74 1.03
CA LYS A 83 -1.46 4.44 -0.01
C LYS A 83 -2.03 3.02 0.05
N TYR A 84 -1.30 2.06 0.59
CA TYR A 84 -1.75 0.67 0.72
C TYR A 84 -1.77 0.15 2.17
N THR A 85 -1.59 1.05 3.14
CA THR A 85 -1.66 0.73 4.57
C THR A 85 -2.68 1.59 5.30
N ILE A 86 -2.27 2.73 5.85
CA ILE A 86 -3.12 3.55 6.71
C ILE A 86 -4.30 4.21 5.97
N ASN A 87 -4.11 4.65 4.72
CA ASN A 87 -5.18 5.34 3.99
C ASN A 87 -6.37 4.42 3.65
N PRO A 88 -6.18 3.20 3.14
CA PRO A 88 -7.26 2.23 3.04
C PRO A 88 -7.91 1.91 4.38
N ALA A 89 -7.12 1.76 5.45
CA ALA A 89 -7.65 1.49 6.79
C ALA A 89 -8.55 2.64 7.30
N ILE A 90 -8.18 3.89 7.05
CA ILE A 90 -9.02 5.06 7.35
C ILE A 90 -10.30 5.02 6.52
N ALA A 91 -10.19 4.82 5.20
CA ALA A 91 -11.33 4.82 4.28
C ALA A 91 -12.36 3.72 4.63
N HIS A 92 -11.90 2.57 5.08
CA HIS A 92 -12.74 1.46 5.52
C HIS A 92 -13.21 1.55 6.99
N GLY A 93 -12.78 2.56 7.74
CA GLY A 93 -13.16 2.74 9.14
C GLY A 93 -12.57 1.72 10.10
N ILE A 94 -11.39 1.16 9.76
CA ILE A 94 -10.70 0.12 10.54
C ILE A 94 -9.33 0.56 11.06
N SER A 95 -9.01 1.84 10.91
CA SER A 95 -7.69 2.39 11.27
C SER A 95 -7.40 2.41 12.78
N HIS A 96 -8.39 2.16 13.61
CA HIS A 96 -8.22 1.99 15.05
C HIS A 96 -7.61 0.63 15.41
N GLU A 97 -7.70 -0.35 14.51
CA GLU A 97 -7.17 -1.71 14.70
C GLU A 97 -5.90 -1.96 13.89
N VAL A 98 -5.84 -1.45 12.65
CA VAL A 98 -4.80 -1.79 11.67
C VAL A 98 -4.36 -0.57 10.84
N GLY A 99 -3.32 -0.74 10.02
CA GLY A 99 -2.88 0.22 9.01
C GLY A 99 -1.68 1.08 9.42
N SER A 100 -1.30 1.10 10.69
CA SER A 100 -0.11 1.81 11.19
C SER A 100 0.54 1.06 12.35
N ILE A 101 1.81 1.37 12.61
CA ILE A 101 2.56 0.81 13.73
C ILE A 101 2.36 1.74 14.94
N GLU A 102 1.36 1.41 15.74
CA GLU A 102 0.98 2.15 16.94
C GLU A 102 0.64 1.18 18.07
N VAL A 103 0.94 1.56 19.30
CA VAL A 103 0.57 0.76 20.49
C VAL A 103 -0.96 0.62 20.57
N GLY A 104 -1.42 -0.59 20.79
CA GLY A 104 -2.85 -0.92 20.84
C GLY A 104 -3.44 -1.43 19.53
N LYS A 105 -2.72 -1.34 18.42
CA LYS A 105 -3.14 -1.94 17.13
C LYS A 105 -2.57 -3.34 16.94
N TRP A 106 -3.19 -4.06 16.04
CA TRP A 106 -2.72 -5.39 15.66
C TRP A 106 -1.31 -5.35 15.10
N ALA A 107 -0.47 -6.28 15.55
CA ALA A 107 0.90 -6.44 15.08
C ALA A 107 0.93 -7.16 13.71
N ASP A 108 0.31 -6.54 12.71
CA ASP A 108 0.39 -6.93 11.31
C ASP A 108 1.59 -6.22 10.69
N LEU A 109 2.74 -6.85 10.69
CA LEU A 109 4.02 -6.22 10.38
C LEU A 109 4.73 -6.96 9.26
N VAL A 110 5.46 -6.20 8.44
CA VAL A 110 6.34 -6.74 7.41
C VAL A 110 7.76 -6.25 7.67
N VAL A 111 8.68 -7.20 7.79
CA VAL A 111 10.11 -6.90 8.00
C VAL A 111 10.84 -7.06 6.67
N TRP A 112 11.55 -6.03 6.26
CA TRP A 112 12.28 -5.98 5.01
C TRP A 112 13.79 -5.92 5.22
N LYS A 113 14.54 -6.63 4.39
CA LYS A 113 15.92 -6.27 4.13
C LYS A 113 15.91 -5.07 3.17
N PRO A 114 16.62 -3.97 3.44
CA PRO A 114 16.54 -2.75 2.61
C PRO A 114 16.70 -2.99 1.12
N ALA A 115 17.63 -3.86 0.72
CA ALA A 115 17.88 -4.21 -0.68
C ALA A 115 16.70 -4.90 -1.39
N PHE A 116 15.73 -5.43 -0.63
CA PHE A 116 14.56 -6.14 -1.16
C PHE A 116 13.24 -5.47 -0.76
N PHE A 117 13.31 -4.22 -0.32
CA PHE A 117 12.14 -3.46 0.10
C PHE A 117 11.07 -3.40 -1.00
N GLY A 118 9.82 -3.64 -0.63
CA GLY A 118 8.69 -3.65 -1.55
C GLY A 118 8.56 -4.89 -2.43
N VAL A 119 9.52 -5.81 -2.38
CA VAL A 119 9.55 -7.00 -3.27
C VAL A 119 9.59 -8.31 -2.49
N LYS A 120 10.55 -8.44 -1.58
CA LYS A 120 10.80 -9.71 -0.88
C LYS A 120 10.94 -9.46 0.62
N PRO A 121 9.86 -9.58 1.41
CA PRO A 121 9.95 -9.45 2.87
C PRO A 121 10.81 -10.55 3.48
N ALA A 122 11.51 -10.26 4.57
CA ALA A 122 12.19 -11.28 5.36
C ALA A 122 11.19 -12.05 6.24
N LEU A 123 10.26 -11.33 6.84
CA LEU A 123 9.20 -11.86 7.69
C LEU A 123 7.88 -11.15 7.39
N VAL A 124 6.78 -11.88 7.52
CA VAL A 124 5.43 -11.34 7.60
C VAL A 124 4.82 -11.81 8.92
N LEU A 125 4.47 -10.86 9.77
CA LEU A 125 3.78 -11.13 11.02
C LEU A 125 2.29 -10.80 10.85
N LYS A 126 1.46 -11.66 11.41
CA LYS A 126 0.00 -11.48 11.46
C LYS A 126 -0.45 -11.63 12.92
N GLY A 127 -0.98 -10.54 13.47
CA GLY A 127 -1.37 -10.52 14.89
C GLY A 127 -0.23 -10.86 15.85
N GLY A 128 1.02 -10.52 15.49
CA GLY A 128 2.22 -10.82 16.26
C GLY A 128 2.84 -12.20 16.02
N PHE A 129 2.17 -13.10 15.28
CA PHE A 129 2.72 -14.40 14.91
C PHE A 129 3.41 -14.33 13.55
N ILE A 130 4.53 -15.02 13.40
CA ILE A 130 5.19 -15.18 12.10
C ILE A 130 4.29 -16.03 11.20
N ALA A 131 3.69 -15.40 10.20
CA ALA A 131 2.83 -16.07 9.22
C ALA A 131 3.62 -16.62 8.04
N MET A 132 4.60 -15.87 7.57
CA MET A 132 5.48 -16.23 6.45
C MET A 132 6.91 -15.81 6.75
N ALA A 133 7.87 -16.62 6.35
CA ALA A 133 9.29 -16.27 6.42
C ALA A 133 10.07 -16.89 5.26
N ALA A 134 11.13 -16.19 4.84
CA ALA A 134 12.11 -16.76 3.91
C ALA A 134 13.11 -17.57 4.72
N MET A 135 13.12 -18.90 4.52
CA MET A 135 14.02 -19.81 5.23
C MET A 135 14.39 -21.03 4.39
N GLY A 136 15.43 -21.71 4.79
CA GLY A 136 15.83 -23.00 4.23
C GLY A 136 14.92 -24.14 4.66
N ASP A 137 15.41 -25.37 4.62
CA ASP A 137 14.67 -26.52 5.08
C ASP A 137 14.38 -26.43 6.59
N PRO A 138 13.11 -26.44 7.02
CA PRO A 138 12.75 -26.32 8.43
C PRO A 138 13.22 -27.52 9.30
N ASN A 139 13.55 -28.64 8.69
CA ASN A 139 14.05 -29.84 9.41
C ASN A 139 15.59 -29.91 9.47
N ALA A 140 16.29 -28.94 8.85
CA ALA A 140 17.73 -28.96 8.87
C ALA A 140 18.30 -28.49 10.22
N SER A 141 19.48 -28.99 10.55
CA SER A 141 20.18 -28.66 11.80
C SER A 141 20.87 -27.30 11.79
N ILE A 142 20.89 -26.62 10.65
CA ILE A 142 21.47 -25.28 10.49
C ILE A 142 20.39 -24.25 10.08
N PRO A 143 20.54 -22.95 10.44
CA PRO A 143 19.46 -21.97 10.27
C PRO A 143 19.12 -21.63 8.82
N THR A 144 20.04 -21.78 7.90
CA THR A 144 19.90 -21.27 6.51
C THR A 144 20.34 -22.27 5.44
N PRO A 145 19.88 -23.55 5.46
CA PRO A 145 20.19 -24.47 4.38
C PRO A 145 19.54 -24.03 3.07
N GLN A 146 20.18 -24.37 1.96
CA GLN A 146 19.66 -24.07 0.64
C GLN A 146 18.75 -25.22 0.12
N PRO A 147 17.76 -24.93 -0.72
CA PRO A 147 17.31 -23.59 -1.15
C PRO A 147 16.46 -22.88 -0.10
N VAL A 148 16.53 -21.55 -0.10
CA VAL A 148 15.68 -20.70 0.75
C VAL A 148 14.41 -20.34 -0.01
N HIS A 149 13.27 -20.67 0.59
CA HIS A 149 11.94 -20.38 0.05
C HIS A 149 11.10 -19.58 1.04
N TYR A 150 10.05 -18.93 0.54
CA TYR A 150 8.96 -18.45 1.39
C TYR A 150 8.19 -19.65 1.93
N ARG A 151 8.13 -19.74 3.26
CA ARG A 151 7.44 -20.83 3.93
C ARG A 151 6.37 -20.30 4.86
N PRO A 152 5.17 -20.92 4.85
CA PRO A 152 4.18 -20.68 5.91
C PRO A 152 4.78 -21.09 7.26
N MET A 153 4.55 -20.26 8.27
CA MET A 153 5.08 -20.45 9.63
C MET A 153 3.93 -20.54 10.63
N PHE A 154 4.23 -20.48 11.91
CA PHE A 154 3.28 -20.71 13.00
C PHE A 154 1.97 -19.91 12.89
N GLY A 155 2.04 -18.68 12.43
CA GLY A 155 0.87 -17.81 12.23
C GLY A 155 -0.03 -18.19 11.06
N ALA A 156 0.41 -19.12 10.20
CA ALA A 156 -0.35 -19.60 9.05
C ALA A 156 -1.16 -20.87 9.31
N PHE A 157 -1.14 -21.40 10.53
CA PHE A 157 -1.76 -22.70 10.84
C PHE A 157 -2.65 -22.67 12.08
N GLY A 158 -3.58 -23.63 12.12
CA GLY A 158 -4.40 -23.94 13.29
C GLY A 158 -5.12 -22.75 13.88
N GLY A 159 -5.14 -22.64 15.20
CA GLY A 159 -5.80 -21.55 15.92
C GLY A 159 -5.22 -20.17 15.69
N ALA A 160 -4.00 -20.04 15.18
CA ALA A 160 -3.41 -18.74 14.85
C ALA A 160 -4.16 -18.03 13.71
N LEU A 161 -4.71 -18.78 12.74
CA LEU A 161 -5.51 -18.23 11.64
C LEU A 161 -6.73 -17.44 12.12
N THR A 162 -7.36 -17.90 13.18
CA THR A 162 -8.55 -17.26 13.75
C THR A 162 -8.20 -16.25 14.83
N ARG A 163 -7.23 -16.55 15.68
CA ARG A 163 -6.84 -15.68 16.80
C ARG A 163 -5.95 -14.50 16.36
N GLY A 164 -5.21 -14.66 15.28
CA GLY A 164 -4.32 -13.64 14.70
C GLY A 164 -4.98 -12.68 13.71
N SER A 165 -6.33 -12.70 13.58
CA SER A 165 -7.04 -11.85 12.63
C SER A 165 -8.41 -11.42 13.13
N LEU A 166 -8.94 -10.34 12.55
CA LEU A 166 -10.26 -9.78 12.88
C LEU A 166 -11.26 -10.02 11.75
N THR A 167 -12.54 -10.07 12.11
CA THR A 167 -13.65 -9.85 11.21
C THR A 167 -14.25 -8.48 11.51
N PHE A 168 -14.24 -7.59 10.54
CA PHE A 168 -14.84 -6.28 10.67
C PHE A 168 -16.33 -6.32 10.33
N VAL A 169 -17.14 -5.73 11.18
CA VAL A 169 -18.60 -5.72 11.05
C VAL A 169 -19.14 -4.32 11.34
N SER A 170 -20.42 -4.08 11.00
CA SER A 170 -21.09 -2.86 11.43
C SER A 170 -21.34 -2.88 12.94
N GLN A 171 -21.46 -1.70 13.58
CA GLN A 171 -21.85 -1.61 14.98
C GLN A 171 -23.20 -2.29 15.26
N ALA A 172 -24.15 -2.16 14.33
CA ALA A 172 -25.44 -2.81 14.45
C ALA A 172 -25.33 -4.35 14.40
N GLY A 173 -24.43 -4.88 13.53
CA GLY A 173 -24.16 -6.31 13.46
C GLY A 173 -23.53 -6.82 14.76
N LEU A 174 -22.57 -6.07 15.32
CA LEU A 174 -21.94 -6.43 16.59
C LEU A 174 -22.97 -6.47 17.74
N ASN A 175 -23.80 -5.44 17.85
CA ASN A 175 -24.86 -5.36 18.87
C ASN A 175 -25.95 -6.43 18.68
N GLY A 176 -26.18 -6.85 17.43
CA GLY A 176 -27.16 -7.88 17.08
C GLY A 176 -26.67 -9.33 17.23
N GLY A 177 -25.49 -9.55 17.83
CA GLY A 177 -24.97 -10.90 18.10
C GLY A 177 -24.59 -11.68 16.85
N ILE A 178 -24.09 -10.98 15.81
CA ILE A 178 -23.73 -11.61 14.52
C ILE A 178 -22.71 -12.73 14.68
N LYS A 179 -21.86 -12.67 15.69
CA LYS A 179 -20.86 -13.68 15.96
C LYS A 179 -21.47 -15.06 16.19
N ASP A 180 -22.43 -15.13 17.09
CA ASP A 180 -23.06 -16.40 17.46
C ASP A 180 -24.04 -16.86 16.39
N ARG A 181 -24.78 -15.93 15.78
CA ARG A 181 -25.72 -16.23 14.68
C ARG A 181 -25.08 -16.88 13.46
N PHE A 182 -23.85 -16.53 13.15
CA PHE A 182 -23.11 -17.07 11.99
C PHE A 182 -21.91 -17.96 12.38
N GLY A 183 -21.73 -18.26 13.65
CA GLY A 183 -20.65 -19.11 14.13
C GLY A 183 -19.25 -18.57 13.79
N LEU A 184 -19.06 -17.24 13.88
CA LEU A 184 -17.81 -16.61 13.48
C LEU A 184 -16.70 -16.92 14.48
N ALA A 185 -15.65 -17.57 14.02
CA ALA A 185 -14.54 -17.98 14.88
C ALA A 185 -13.57 -16.85 15.24
N LYS A 186 -13.41 -15.84 14.36
CA LYS A 186 -12.52 -14.70 14.57
C LYS A 186 -13.09 -13.70 15.59
N PRO A 187 -12.24 -12.98 16.34
CA PRO A 187 -12.67 -11.79 17.07
C PRO A 187 -13.32 -10.79 16.11
N LEU A 188 -14.30 -10.04 16.62
CA LEU A 188 -14.99 -9.02 15.86
C LEU A 188 -14.53 -7.64 16.28
N SER A 189 -14.48 -6.71 15.35
CA SER A 189 -14.34 -5.28 15.61
C SER A 189 -15.31 -4.50 14.73
N ALA A 190 -15.90 -3.45 15.30
CA ALA A 190 -16.82 -2.59 14.56
C ALA A 190 -16.08 -1.60 13.68
N ILE A 191 -16.56 -1.39 12.45
CA ILE A 191 -16.09 -0.30 11.61
C ILE A 191 -16.55 1.05 12.18
N ASN A 192 -15.71 2.07 12.07
CA ASN A 192 -15.95 3.39 12.65
C ASN A 192 -15.90 4.50 11.60
N ASN A 193 -16.82 5.45 11.72
CA ASN A 193 -16.78 6.77 11.07
C ASN A 193 -16.62 6.80 9.54
N VAL A 194 -17.01 5.76 8.80
CA VAL A 194 -16.83 5.70 7.33
C VAL A 194 -17.52 6.85 6.59
N ARG A 195 -18.67 7.35 7.08
CA ARG A 195 -19.42 8.45 6.45
C ARG A 195 -18.80 9.83 6.69
N GLY A 196 -18.02 9.98 7.76
CA GLY A 196 -17.33 11.23 8.10
C GLY A 196 -15.98 11.40 7.40
N ILE A 197 -15.47 10.37 6.74
CA ILE A 197 -14.16 10.42 6.08
C ILE A 197 -14.18 11.33 4.87
N ARG A 198 -13.13 12.16 4.75
CA ARG A 198 -12.90 13.10 3.66
C ARG A 198 -11.43 13.05 3.25
N LYS A 199 -11.11 13.66 2.12
CA LYS A 199 -9.76 13.75 1.56
C LYS A 199 -8.71 14.24 2.57
N GLN A 200 -9.06 15.20 3.40
CA GLN A 200 -8.17 15.77 4.43
C GLN A 200 -7.71 14.78 5.50
N HIS A 201 -8.40 13.63 5.65
CA HIS A 201 -8.04 12.59 6.61
C HIS A 201 -6.96 11.65 6.06
N MET A 202 -6.68 11.69 4.76
CA MET A 202 -5.71 10.81 4.12
C MET A 202 -4.28 11.23 4.49
N ARG A 203 -3.58 10.36 5.18
CA ARG A 203 -2.22 10.59 5.68
C ARG A 203 -1.25 10.79 4.50
N LEU A 204 -0.53 11.92 4.49
CA LEU A 204 0.46 12.31 3.49
C LEU A 204 -0.07 12.36 2.04
N ASN A 205 -1.37 12.19 1.86
CA ASN A 205 -2.06 12.14 0.57
C ASN A 205 -3.38 12.90 0.59
N SER A 206 -3.38 14.05 1.24
CA SER A 206 -4.58 14.91 1.42
C SER A 206 -4.68 16.05 0.42
N TYR A 207 -3.78 16.13 -0.56
CA TYR A 207 -3.81 17.17 -1.57
C TYR A 207 -5.06 17.06 -2.45
N LEU A 208 -5.78 18.15 -2.60
CA LEU A 208 -7.02 18.26 -3.38
C LEU A 208 -6.89 19.43 -4.34
N PRO A 209 -6.26 19.24 -5.51
CA PRO A 209 -6.12 20.28 -6.51
C PRO A 209 -7.44 20.59 -7.23
N ILE A 210 -7.50 21.76 -7.81
CA ILE A 210 -8.50 22.09 -8.83
C ILE A 210 -8.07 21.39 -10.11
N MET A 211 -8.91 20.44 -10.58
CA MET A 211 -8.62 19.64 -11.75
C MET A 211 -9.26 20.24 -13.01
N GLU A 212 -8.48 20.35 -14.06
CA GLU A 212 -8.94 20.71 -15.40
C GLU A 212 -8.56 19.59 -16.37
N ILE A 213 -9.55 19.04 -17.07
CA ILE A 213 -9.36 17.94 -18.00
C ILE A 213 -10.01 18.32 -19.32
N ASP A 214 -9.20 18.38 -20.38
CA ASP A 214 -9.68 18.62 -21.73
C ASP A 214 -10.15 17.29 -22.35
N ALA A 215 -11.42 17.20 -22.70
CA ALA A 215 -12.03 15.99 -23.23
C ALA A 215 -11.60 15.65 -24.66
N GLN A 216 -11.01 16.58 -25.41
CA GLN A 216 -10.55 16.36 -26.79
C GLN A 216 -9.09 15.98 -26.83
N THR A 217 -8.25 16.67 -26.06
CA THR A 217 -6.79 16.45 -26.06
C THR A 217 -6.34 15.51 -24.94
N TYR A 218 -7.23 15.20 -23.97
CA TYR A 218 -6.93 14.44 -22.75
C TYR A 218 -5.88 15.11 -21.85
N THR A 219 -5.62 16.39 -22.07
CA THR A 219 -4.69 17.17 -21.28
C THR A 219 -5.24 17.34 -19.86
N VAL A 220 -4.41 17.07 -18.85
CA VAL A 220 -4.77 17.17 -17.43
C VAL A 220 -3.94 18.27 -16.77
N ARG A 221 -4.62 19.14 -16.03
CA ARG A 221 -3.99 20.16 -15.18
C ARG A 221 -4.47 20.04 -13.74
N ALA A 222 -3.59 20.36 -12.81
CA ALA A 222 -3.89 20.46 -11.39
C ALA A 222 -3.42 21.82 -10.90
N ASP A 223 -4.33 22.64 -10.36
CA ASP A 223 -4.06 24.04 -9.98
C ASP A 223 -3.38 24.84 -11.11
N GLY A 224 -3.84 24.65 -12.35
CA GLY A 224 -3.29 25.27 -13.56
C GLY A 224 -1.99 24.64 -14.09
N GLN A 225 -1.30 23.80 -13.32
CA GLN A 225 -0.08 23.12 -13.73
C GLN A 225 -0.40 21.94 -14.66
N LEU A 226 0.21 21.90 -15.85
CA LEU A 226 0.13 20.77 -16.76
C LEU A 226 0.79 19.55 -16.13
N LEU A 227 0.07 18.43 -16.06
CA LEU A 227 0.58 17.17 -15.56
C LEU A 227 1.06 16.30 -16.71
N THR A 228 2.35 16.20 -16.84
CA THR A 228 3.00 15.33 -17.83
C THR A 228 4.29 14.76 -17.27
N CYS A 229 4.62 13.56 -17.69
CA CYS A 229 5.91 12.93 -17.40
C CYS A 229 6.30 11.97 -18.53
N GLU A 230 7.57 11.72 -18.65
CA GLU A 230 8.08 10.80 -19.66
C GLU A 230 7.80 9.34 -19.30
N PRO A 231 7.70 8.43 -20.28
CA PRO A 231 7.69 7.00 -20.01
C PRO A 231 8.89 6.56 -19.19
N ALA A 232 8.73 5.48 -18.43
CA ALA A 232 9.84 4.90 -17.69
C ALA A 232 10.87 4.29 -18.65
N VAL A 233 12.11 4.76 -18.58
CA VAL A 233 13.23 4.19 -19.34
C VAL A 233 13.73 2.90 -18.68
N LYS A 234 13.70 2.87 -17.35
CA LYS A 234 14.09 1.72 -16.52
C LYS A 234 12.94 1.35 -15.61
N LEU A 235 12.58 0.08 -15.59
CA LEU A 235 11.56 -0.45 -14.70
C LEU A 235 12.24 -1.40 -13.69
N PRO A 236 12.61 -0.92 -12.49
CA PRO A 236 13.26 -1.76 -11.49
C PRO A 236 12.31 -2.85 -11.01
N MET A 237 12.87 -3.97 -10.58
CA MET A 237 12.13 -5.11 -10.03
C MET A 237 11.13 -5.78 -10.98
N ALA A 238 11.14 -5.47 -12.29
CA ALA A 238 10.16 -5.99 -13.26
C ALA A 238 10.14 -7.52 -13.37
N GLN A 239 11.25 -8.18 -13.03
CA GLN A 239 11.38 -9.65 -13.03
C GLN A 239 11.31 -10.27 -11.65
N ARG A 240 10.90 -9.52 -10.64
CA ARG A 240 10.92 -9.94 -9.23
C ARG A 240 9.57 -10.32 -8.65
N TYR A 241 8.50 -10.24 -9.42
CA TYR A 241 7.20 -10.62 -8.88
C TYR A 241 6.99 -12.13 -8.75
N PHE A 242 7.76 -12.93 -9.45
CA PHE A 242 7.64 -14.38 -9.45
C PHE A 242 8.59 -14.96 -8.40
N LEU A 243 8.28 -14.64 -7.16
CA LEU A 243 9.05 -15.11 -6.01
C LEU A 243 8.43 -16.33 -5.33
N PHE A 244 7.37 -16.84 -5.94
CA PHE A 244 6.63 -17.98 -5.43
C PHE A 244 6.71 -19.14 -6.39
#